data_2fe180fdaa0038e65198b0cad9e4d7ba
#
_entry.id   2fe180fdaa0038e65198b0cad9e4d7ba
#
_cell.length_a   1.000
_cell.length_b   1.000
_cell.length_c   1.000
_cell.angle_alpha   90.00
_cell.angle_beta   90.00
_cell.angle_gamma   90.00
#
_symmetry.space_group_name_H-M   'P 1'
#
loop_
_entity.id
_entity.type
_entity.pdbx_description
1 polymer ?
#
loop_
_entity_poly.entity_id
_entity_poly.type
_entity_poly.pdbx_seq_one_letter_code
_entity_poly.pdbx_strand_id
1 'polypeptide(L)'
;MIRRAFLGGTLSAVAFSTCKAQSATATAQNAVVQAPPEPLVWPIVTKLQPGIRSFVGHTDTVPDIVGRMGTPPSLAIFTEGNHLMVLLSDDIVGAFPSWAKSQPEYAELDLDNIVVVTLPQPVVVQMIRTGGIALGNLTLDVSRKSGFYPDIVMAGPEPLRELRKLGVIDPQARFFAKNRGPAMLVRKGNPLGVYALDDIARTRARIALPDVTEAGARARYRVAIEGLIGKSGADAVFAAEAPSFPGRLGIVHRDLPEMVARGYADVAFTQYHLVSYWTRLFPNHFELVPVSGAERFFIKIAFARVLDPLRLRALMAFEKFFFSQARDIYPKYDLARMSDDEFGATLGLD
;
A
#
# COMPACT_ATOMS: atom_id res chain seq x y z
N MET A 1 -69.22 -19.31 -4.84
CA MET A 1 -69.56 -20.60 -4.22
C MET A 1 -68.24 -21.34 -4.00
N ILE A 2 -67.63 -21.22 -2.90
CA ILE A 2 -67.65 -22.00 -1.66
C ILE A 2 -67.44 -23.49 -1.89
N ARG A 3 -66.30 -24.01 -1.45
CA ARG A 3 -66.26 -25.10 -0.47
C ARG A 3 -64.84 -25.24 0.14
N ARG A 4 -64.81 -25.12 1.47
CA ARG A 4 -63.74 -25.54 2.35
C ARG A 4 -63.67 -27.05 2.44
N ALA A 5 -62.50 -27.64 2.52
CA ALA A 5 -62.30 -28.99 3.06
C ALA A 5 -61.21 -28.98 4.09
N PHE A 6 -61.54 -29.35 5.30
CA PHE A 6 -60.68 -29.66 6.46
C PHE A 6 -60.25 -31.11 6.33
N LEU A 7 -58.97 -31.41 6.60
CA LEU A 7 -58.46 -32.71 6.96
C LEU A 7 -57.25 -32.45 7.85
N GLY A 8 -57.19 -32.72 9.10
CA GLY A 8 -57.26 -33.97 9.77
C GLY A 8 -55.80 -34.26 10.19
N GLY A 9 -55.34 -33.78 11.40
CA GLY A 9 -53.98 -33.95 11.88
C GLY A 9 -53.82 -35.33 12.53
N THR A 10 -52.69 -35.95 12.29
CA THR A 10 -52.18 -37.11 13.04
C THR A 10 -51.02 -36.66 13.92
N LEU A 11 -51.20 -36.76 15.24
CA LEU A 11 -50.14 -36.60 16.25
C LEU A 11 -49.18 -37.77 16.20
N SER A 12 -47.94 -37.54 15.85
CA SER A 12 -46.85 -38.50 16.06
C SER A 12 -46.15 -38.19 17.36
N ALA A 13 -46.18 -39.13 18.28
CA ALA A 13 -45.47 -39.08 19.54
C ALA A 13 -43.96 -39.19 19.30
N VAL A 14 -43.22 -38.21 19.72
CA VAL A 14 -41.74 -38.22 19.73
C VAL A 14 -41.28 -38.80 21.05
N ALA A 15 -40.63 -39.96 20.99
CA ALA A 15 -39.99 -40.61 22.14
C ALA A 15 -38.71 -39.79 22.54
N PHE A 16 -38.68 -39.28 23.77
CA PHE A 16 -37.49 -38.68 24.35
C PHE A 16 -36.52 -39.81 24.72
N SER A 17 -35.42 -39.88 24.01
CA SER A 17 -34.26 -40.70 24.37
C SER A 17 -33.39 -39.91 25.35
N THR A 18 -33.28 -40.37 26.60
CA THR A 18 -32.41 -39.78 27.61
C THR A 18 -30.94 -40.08 27.26
N CYS A 19 -30.27 -39.06 26.74
CA CYS A 19 -28.83 -39.12 26.53
C CYS A 19 -28.12 -38.82 27.89
N LYS A 20 -27.40 -39.82 28.41
CA LYS A 20 -26.52 -39.65 29.62
C LYS A 20 -25.43 -38.64 29.28
N ALA A 21 -25.41 -37.54 30.00
CA ALA A 21 -24.31 -36.56 29.98
C ALA A 21 -23.03 -37.22 30.54
N GLN A 22 -22.08 -37.51 29.64
CA GLN A 22 -20.69 -37.72 30.06
C GLN A 22 -20.07 -36.33 30.33
N SER A 23 -19.78 -36.07 31.60
CA SER A 23 -18.98 -34.91 32.01
C SER A 23 -17.54 -35.08 31.52
N ALA A 24 -17.25 -34.52 30.33
CA ALA A 24 -15.87 -34.26 29.94
C ALA A 24 -15.39 -33.01 30.71
N THR A 25 -14.53 -33.20 31.66
CA THR A 25 -13.71 -32.13 32.26
C THR A 25 -12.81 -31.57 31.17
N ALA A 26 -13.30 -30.59 30.41
CA ALA A 26 -12.48 -29.79 29.54
C ALA A 26 -11.59 -28.90 30.40
N THR A 27 -10.31 -29.18 30.45
CA THR A 27 -9.28 -28.27 30.93
C THR A 27 -9.49 -26.94 30.20
N ALA A 28 -9.89 -25.92 30.95
CA ALA A 28 -9.99 -24.55 30.47
C ALA A 28 -8.58 -24.09 30.09
N GLN A 29 -8.15 -24.34 28.85
CA GLN A 29 -7.08 -23.56 28.25
C GLN A 29 -7.59 -22.13 28.21
N ASN A 30 -6.81 -21.21 28.81
CA ASN A 30 -7.04 -19.78 28.78
C ASN A 30 -7.22 -19.35 27.29
N ALA A 31 -8.46 -19.34 26.83
CA ALA A 31 -8.81 -18.72 25.57
C ALA A 31 -8.48 -17.24 25.75
N VAL A 32 -7.43 -16.78 25.10
CA VAL A 32 -7.15 -15.36 24.95
C VAL A 32 -8.43 -14.77 24.36
N VAL A 33 -9.17 -14.02 25.18
CA VAL A 33 -10.40 -13.35 24.72
C VAL A 33 -9.96 -12.39 23.63
N GLN A 34 -10.21 -12.81 22.42
CA GLN A 34 -9.87 -12.01 21.25
C GLN A 34 -10.82 -10.82 21.20
N ALA A 35 -10.27 -9.61 21.20
CA ALA A 35 -11.07 -8.42 20.99
C ALA A 35 -11.89 -8.57 19.68
N PRO A 36 -13.15 -8.19 19.68
CA PRO A 36 -13.96 -8.27 18.47
C PRO A 36 -13.31 -7.48 17.32
N PRO A 37 -13.46 -7.93 16.09
CA PRO A 37 -12.93 -7.20 14.92
C PRO A 37 -13.54 -5.79 14.88
N GLU A 38 -12.70 -4.78 14.81
CA GLU A 38 -13.13 -3.38 14.79
C GLU A 38 -12.41 -2.59 13.67
N PRO A 39 -13.04 -1.52 13.14
CA PRO A 39 -12.38 -0.63 12.20
C PRO A 39 -11.25 0.13 12.86
N LEU A 40 -10.19 0.40 12.09
CA LEU A 40 -9.06 1.19 12.56
C LEU A 40 -9.43 2.67 12.65
N VAL A 41 -8.92 3.34 13.67
CA VAL A 41 -8.97 4.80 13.80
C VAL A 41 -7.62 5.35 13.34
N TRP A 42 -7.56 5.78 12.09
CA TRP A 42 -6.32 6.22 11.48
C TRP A 42 -5.90 7.60 11.98
N PRO A 43 -4.62 7.78 12.38
CA PRO A 43 -4.10 9.09 12.73
C PRO A 43 -3.86 9.95 11.50
N ILE A 44 -3.77 11.27 11.67
CA ILE A 44 -3.27 12.18 10.65
C ILE A 44 -1.76 12.01 10.55
N VAL A 45 -1.28 11.57 9.38
CA VAL A 45 0.14 11.21 9.17
C VAL A 45 0.98 12.32 8.55
N THR A 46 0.36 13.44 8.15
CA THR A 46 1.08 14.56 7.54
C THR A 46 0.49 15.89 7.99
N LYS A 47 1.37 16.88 8.14
CA LYS A 47 1.00 18.30 8.36
C LYS A 47 0.64 19.00 7.05
N LEU A 48 1.02 18.43 5.90
CA LEU A 48 0.68 18.97 4.60
C LEU A 48 -0.83 18.88 4.39
N GLN A 49 -1.40 19.91 3.77
CA GLN A 49 -2.84 19.93 3.49
C GLN A 49 -3.18 18.87 2.44
N PRO A 50 -4.01 17.89 2.74
CA PRO A 50 -4.43 16.90 1.76
C PRO A 50 -5.41 17.53 0.76
N GLY A 51 -5.16 17.36 -0.53
CA GLY A 51 -6.10 17.72 -1.59
C GLY A 51 -7.22 16.68 -1.72
N ILE A 52 -6.86 15.41 -1.83
CA ILE A 52 -7.81 14.30 -1.97
C ILE A 52 -7.36 13.14 -1.07
N ARG A 53 -8.30 12.59 -0.30
CA ARG A 53 -8.10 11.41 0.55
C ARG A 53 -8.82 10.19 -0.01
N SER A 54 -8.25 9.05 0.18
CA SER A 54 -8.90 7.75 0.00
C SER A 54 -9.60 7.56 -1.34
N PHE A 55 -8.97 8.01 -2.43
CA PHE A 55 -9.48 7.76 -3.78
C PHE A 55 -9.46 6.27 -4.14
N VAL A 56 -8.38 5.58 -3.82
CA VAL A 56 -8.20 4.16 -4.14
C VAL A 56 -8.40 3.28 -2.91
N GLY A 57 -7.93 3.72 -1.75
CA GLY A 57 -8.09 3.04 -0.47
C GLY A 57 -9.46 3.25 0.14
N HIS A 58 -9.89 2.31 0.97
CA HIS A 58 -11.21 2.33 1.57
C HIS A 58 -11.28 3.23 2.79
N THR A 59 -10.22 3.34 3.53
CA THR A 59 -10.28 3.79 4.92
C THR A 59 -9.04 4.49 5.41
N ASP A 60 -7.94 4.44 4.66
CA ASP A 60 -6.71 4.99 5.16
C ASP A 60 -6.72 6.54 5.18
N THR A 61 -5.87 7.10 6.00
CA THR A 61 -5.69 8.54 6.14
C THR A 61 -4.53 9.06 5.29
N VAL A 62 -3.89 8.18 4.56
CA VAL A 62 -2.85 8.54 3.62
C VAL A 62 -3.51 9.21 2.43
N PRO A 63 -3.28 10.50 2.18
CA PRO A 63 -3.94 11.19 1.07
C PRO A 63 -3.46 10.65 -0.27
N ASP A 64 -4.38 10.51 -1.22
CA ASP A 64 -4.04 10.16 -2.60
C ASP A 64 -3.33 11.31 -3.30
N ILE A 65 -3.72 12.52 -2.98
CA ILE A 65 -3.11 13.76 -3.47
C ILE A 65 -2.94 14.72 -2.30
N VAL A 66 -1.74 15.23 -2.15
CA VAL A 66 -1.36 16.28 -1.21
C VAL A 66 -1.10 17.56 -1.98
N GLY A 67 -1.47 18.69 -1.42
CA GLY A 67 -1.30 20.01 -2.01
C GLY A 67 -2.62 20.74 -2.23
N ARG A 68 -2.56 22.01 -2.57
CA ARG A 68 -3.74 22.85 -2.81
C ARG A 68 -4.25 22.65 -4.23
N MET A 69 -5.48 22.13 -4.34
CA MET A 69 -6.16 22.02 -5.62
C MET A 69 -6.65 23.39 -6.07
N GLY A 70 -6.62 23.64 -7.38
CA GLY A 70 -7.01 24.94 -7.96
C GLY A 70 -5.94 26.03 -7.89
N THR A 71 -4.78 25.75 -7.28
CA THR A 71 -3.60 26.60 -7.31
C THR A 71 -2.51 25.89 -8.11
N PRO A 72 -1.80 26.57 -9.03
CA PRO A 72 -0.70 25.94 -9.75
C PRO A 72 0.34 25.36 -8.78
N PRO A 73 0.81 24.13 -8.99
CA PRO A 73 1.90 23.58 -8.19
C PRO A 73 3.18 24.38 -8.36
N SER A 74 3.92 24.54 -7.27
CA SER A 74 5.32 25.01 -7.33
C SER A 74 6.32 23.87 -7.58
N LEU A 75 5.90 22.64 -7.33
CA LEU A 75 6.55 21.39 -7.72
C LEU A 75 5.50 20.27 -7.73
N ALA A 76 5.55 19.37 -8.70
CA ALA A 76 4.64 18.22 -8.76
C ALA A 76 5.42 16.91 -8.80
N ILE A 77 5.19 16.05 -7.80
CA ILE A 77 5.84 14.76 -7.60
C ILE A 77 4.78 13.67 -7.70
N PHE A 78 4.90 12.78 -8.68
CA PHE A 78 4.03 11.62 -8.80
C PHE A 78 4.78 10.37 -8.36
N THR A 79 4.23 9.69 -7.38
CA THR A 79 4.89 8.53 -6.76
C THR A 79 3.90 7.40 -6.51
N GLU A 80 4.43 6.21 -6.29
CA GLU A 80 3.62 5.11 -5.78
C GLU A 80 3.27 5.30 -4.30
N GLY A 81 2.10 4.81 -3.90
CA GLY A 81 1.57 5.00 -2.56
C GLY A 81 2.46 4.45 -1.43
N ASN A 82 3.30 3.47 -1.74
CA ASN A 82 4.17 2.83 -0.74
C ASN A 82 5.28 3.72 -0.17
N HIS A 83 5.64 4.79 -0.87
CA HIS A 83 6.66 5.74 -0.42
C HIS A 83 6.08 7.02 0.18
N LEU A 84 4.77 7.10 0.23
CA LEU A 84 4.09 8.30 0.70
C LEU A 84 4.51 8.72 2.10
N MET A 85 4.59 7.78 3.04
CA MET A 85 4.96 8.08 4.42
C MET A 85 6.33 8.75 4.55
N VAL A 86 7.28 8.37 3.68
CA VAL A 86 8.63 8.97 3.65
C VAL A 86 8.60 10.32 2.94
N LEU A 87 7.95 10.40 1.79
CA LEU A 87 7.89 11.64 1.00
C LEU A 87 7.14 12.75 1.71
N LEU A 88 6.08 12.42 2.46
CA LEU A 88 5.30 13.38 3.23
C LEU A 88 5.84 13.63 4.63
N SER A 89 6.93 12.96 5.01
CA SER A 89 7.55 13.21 6.30
C SER A 89 8.09 14.63 6.38
N ASP A 90 8.21 15.14 7.61
CA ASP A 90 8.87 16.41 7.85
C ASP A 90 10.33 16.40 7.38
N ASP A 91 10.93 15.21 7.23
CA ASP A 91 12.31 15.00 6.80
C ASP A 91 12.54 15.18 5.28
N ILE A 92 11.52 15.00 4.44
CA ILE A 92 11.64 15.13 2.96
C ILE A 92 10.84 16.34 2.47
N VAL A 93 9.57 16.17 2.12
CA VAL A 93 8.81 17.29 1.52
C VAL A 93 8.60 18.44 2.52
N GLY A 94 8.43 18.12 3.79
CA GLY A 94 8.30 19.14 4.85
C GLY A 94 9.56 19.97 5.08
N ALA A 95 10.75 19.36 4.93
CA ALA A 95 12.02 20.04 5.14
C ALA A 95 12.52 20.80 3.88
N PHE A 96 12.09 20.39 2.70
CA PHE A 96 12.60 20.93 1.43
C PHE A 96 12.48 22.45 1.30
N PRO A 97 11.34 23.12 1.61
CA PRO A 97 11.23 24.58 1.47
C PRO A 97 12.23 25.33 2.34
N SER A 98 12.44 24.89 3.58
CA SER A 98 13.42 25.50 4.49
C SER A 98 14.85 25.30 4.01
N TRP A 99 15.16 24.11 3.51
CA TRP A 99 16.46 23.83 2.90
C TRP A 99 16.69 24.70 1.67
N ALA A 100 15.72 24.81 0.75
CA ALA A 100 15.85 25.65 -0.44
C ALA A 100 16.12 27.11 -0.10
N LYS A 101 15.41 27.67 0.89
CA LYS A 101 15.64 29.03 1.38
C LYS A 101 17.05 29.26 1.95
N SER A 102 17.68 28.22 2.46
CA SER A 102 19.07 28.30 2.97
C SER A 102 20.13 28.24 1.86
N GLN A 103 19.74 27.92 0.62
CA GLN A 103 20.65 27.88 -0.52
C GLN A 103 20.54 29.15 -1.33
N PRO A 104 21.62 29.97 -1.49
CA PRO A 104 21.55 31.24 -2.22
C PRO A 104 20.96 31.11 -3.64
N GLU A 105 21.24 30.02 -4.33
CA GLU A 105 20.77 29.74 -5.69
C GLU A 105 19.27 29.41 -5.80
N TYR A 106 18.64 29.02 -4.68
CA TYR A 106 17.23 28.60 -4.62
C TYR A 106 16.38 29.45 -3.65
N ALA A 107 16.95 30.41 -2.97
CA ALA A 107 16.28 31.22 -1.91
C ALA A 107 15.02 31.93 -2.42
N GLU A 108 14.98 32.29 -3.69
CA GLU A 108 13.87 32.99 -4.34
C GLU A 108 12.76 32.04 -4.87
N LEU A 109 12.91 30.72 -4.68
CA LEU A 109 11.88 29.81 -5.12
C LEU A 109 10.62 29.93 -4.26
N ASP A 110 9.48 30.14 -4.92
CA ASP A 110 8.19 29.95 -4.29
C ASP A 110 7.87 28.44 -4.24
N LEU A 111 7.80 27.89 -3.04
CA LEU A 111 7.53 26.48 -2.79
C LEU A 111 6.25 26.28 -1.94
N ASP A 112 5.33 27.21 -2.03
CA ASP A 112 4.10 27.23 -1.24
C ASP A 112 3.12 26.12 -1.55
N ASN A 113 3.19 25.53 -2.75
CA ASN A 113 2.28 24.48 -3.17
C ASN A 113 3.01 23.28 -3.82
N ILE A 114 3.70 22.51 -3.02
CA ILE A 114 4.26 21.23 -3.47
C ILE A 114 3.12 20.21 -3.52
N VAL A 115 2.88 19.67 -4.72
CA VAL A 115 1.85 18.64 -4.93
C VAL A 115 2.51 17.28 -5.01
N VAL A 116 1.97 16.33 -4.24
CA VAL A 116 2.41 14.93 -4.27
C VAL A 116 1.21 14.04 -4.58
N VAL A 117 1.31 13.30 -5.67
CA VAL A 117 0.33 12.27 -6.06
C VAL A 117 0.87 10.91 -5.64
N THR A 118 0.05 10.10 -4.96
CA THR A 118 0.46 8.86 -4.29
C THR A 118 -0.49 7.71 -4.63
N LEU A 119 -0.74 7.52 -5.89
CA LEU A 119 -1.65 6.49 -6.39
C LEU A 119 -0.89 5.21 -6.78
N PRO A 120 -1.57 4.07 -6.94
CA PRO A 120 -0.96 2.89 -7.53
C PRO A 120 -0.27 3.20 -8.86
N GLN A 121 0.89 2.60 -9.10
CA GLN A 121 1.69 2.88 -10.31
C GLN A 121 0.90 2.80 -11.63
N PRO A 122 0.02 1.80 -11.86
CA PRO A 122 -0.79 1.76 -13.08
C PRO A 122 -1.73 2.96 -13.21
N VAL A 123 -2.25 3.46 -12.10
CA VAL A 123 -3.13 4.65 -12.08
C VAL A 123 -2.32 5.90 -12.43
N VAL A 124 -1.12 6.07 -11.85
CA VAL A 124 -0.22 7.19 -12.18
C VAL A 124 0.14 7.19 -13.67
N VAL A 125 0.53 6.04 -14.21
CA VAL A 125 0.84 5.90 -15.65
C VAL A 125 -0.37 6.25 -16.51
N GLN A 126 -1.56 5.75 -16.13
CA GLN A 126 -2.80 6.03 -16.86
C GLN A 126 -3.16 7.52 -16.82
N MET A 127 -3.05 8.16 -15.65
CA MET A 127 -3.29 9.60 -15.50
C MET A 127 -2.43 10.43 -16.46
N ILE A 128 -1.15 10.11 -16.52
CA ILE A 128 -0.20 10.82 -17.40
C ILE A 128 -0.54 10.54 -18.86
N ARG A 129 -0.82 9.29 -19.23
CA ARG A 129 -1.14 8.88 -20.60
C ARG A 129 -2.42 9.51 -21.13
N THR A 130 -3.45 9.60 -20.31
CA THR A 130 -4.76 10.14 -20.71
C THR A 130 -4.90 11.64 -20.45
N GLY A 131 -3.93 12.26 -19.78
CA GLY A 131 -4.00 13.66 -19.39
C GLY A 131 -4.98 13.96 -18.28
N GLY A 132 -5.42 12.95 -17.52
CA GLY A 132 -6.35 13.19 -16.42
C GLY A 132 -6.87 11.92 -15.75
N ILE A 133 -7.70 12.12 -14.74
CA ILE A 133 -8.39 11.06 -14.02
C ILE A 133 -9.76 11.56 -13.52
N ALA A 134 -10.77 10.72 -13.62
CA ALA A 134 -12.07 10.97 -13.00
C ALA A 134 -12.07 10.46 -11.55
N LEU A 135 -12.46 11.31 -10.62
CA LEU A 135 -12.53 11.07 -9.18
C LEU A 135 -13.98 11.30 -8.71
N GLY A 136 -14.86 10.35 -9.00
CA GLY A 136 -16.28 10.54 -8.82
C GLY A 136 -16.81 11.66 -9.73
N ASN A 137 -17.34 12.73 -9.14
CA ASN A 137 -17.85 13.90 -9.86
C ASN A 137 -16.77 14.94 -10.23
N LEU A 138 -15.53 14.71 -9.79
CA LEU A 138 -14.39 15.57 -10.09
C LEU A 138 -13.55 14.94 -11.20
N THR A 139 -13.21 15.72 -12.21
CA THR A 139 -12.17 15.36 -13.18
C THR A 139 -10.93 16.18 -12.88
N LEU A 140 -9.82 15.51 -12.61
CA LEU A 140 -8.53 16.15 -12.44
C LEU A 140 -7.83 16.17 -13.79
N ASP A 141 -7.58 17.34 -14.33
CA ASP A 141 -6.79 17.53 -15.55
C ASP A 141 -5.30 17.47 -15.20
N VAL A 142 -4.60 16.47 -15.75
CA VAL A 142 -3.16 16.23 -15.57
C VAL A 142 -2.39 16.64 -16.82
N SER A 143 -2.93 17.55 -17.59
CA SER A 143 -2.25 18.10 -18.77
C SER A 143 -1.23 19.18 -18.40
N ARG A 144 -0.31 19.45 -19.33
CA ARG A 144 0.61 20.60 -19.20
C ARG A 144 -0.14 21.94 -19.13
N LYS A 145 -1.32 22.04 -19.76
CA LYS A 145 -2.14 23.26 -19.78
C LYS A 145 -2.75 23.57 -18.42
N SER A 146 -3.13 22.56 -17.66
CA SER A 146 -3.66 22.75 -16.30
C SER A 146 -2.60 23.17 -15.29
N GLY A 147 -1.32 23.02 -15.64
CA GLY A 147 -0.20 23.18 -14.70
C GLY A 147 -0.02 22.02 -13.73
N PHE A 148 -0.92 21.05 -13.71
CA PHE A 148 -0.88 19.88 -12.82
C PHE A 148 -0.15 18.67 -13.45
N TYR A 149 0.78 18.91 -14.36
CA TYR A 149 1.64 17.89 -14.93
C TYR A 149 2.83 17.61 -14.01
N PRO A 150 3.28 16.34 -13.87
CA PRO A 150 4.42 16.04 -13.01
C PRO A 150 5.72 16.68 -13.51
N ASP A 151 6.61 17.01 -12.59
CA ASP A 151 8.02 17.32 -12.85
C ASP A 151 8.90 16.09 -12.58
N ILE A 152 8.44 15.24 -11.65
CA ILE A 152 9.15 14.08 -11.14
C ILE A 152 8.19 12.90 -11.08
N VAL A 153 8.67 11.73 -11.52
CA VAL A 153 7.99 10.44 -11.27
C VAL A 153 8.91 9.52 -10.51
N MET A 154 8.40 8.96 -9.41
CA MET A 154 9.12 7.99 -8.59
C MET A 154 8.38 6.66 -8.64
N ALA A 155 8.99 5.65 -9.26
CA ALA A 155 8.35 4.35 -9.46
C ALA A 155 9.38 3.22 -9.63
N GLY A 156 8.89 1.99 -9.68
CA GLY A 156 9.69 0.84 -10.08
C GLY A 156 10.10 0.89 -11.56
N PRO A 157 11.03 0.02 -11.98
CA PRO A 157 11.56 0.05 -13.35
C PRO A 157 10.53 -0.11 -14.45
N GLU A 158 9.53 -1.01 -14.31
CA GLU A 158 8.56 -1.27 -15.38
C GLU A 158 7.67 -0.07 -15.69
N PRO A 159 7.01 0.57 -14.70
CA PRO A 159 6.25 1.80 -14.96
C PRO A 159 7.09 2.93 -15.57
N LEU A 160 8.34 3.07 -15.12
CA LEU A 160 9.24 4.07 -15.71
C LEU A 160 9.57 3.76 -17.17
N ARG A 161 9.82 2.49 -17.54
CA ARG A 161 10.00 2.11 -18.95
C ARG A 161 8.75 2.38 -19.79
N GLU A 162 7.56 2.16 -19.23
CA GLU A 162 6.31 2.50 -19.92
C GLU A 162 6.22 4.02 -20.18
N LEU A 163 6.48 4.84 -19.17
CA LEU A 163 6.49 6.30 -19.31
C LEU A 163 7.59 6.79 -20.27
N ARG A 164 8.73 6.11 -20.30
CA ARG A 164 9.81 6.40 -21.27
C ARG A 164 9.35 6.12 -22.70
N LYS A 165 8.71 4.98 -22.95
CA LYS A 165 8.13 4.65 -24.28
C LYS A 165 7.07 5.65 -24.72
N LEU A 166 6.36 6.27 -23.79
CA LEU A 166 5.41 7.36 -24.06
C LEU A 166 6.08 8.73 -24.28
N GLY A 167 7.40 8.82 -24.18
CA GLY A 167 8.13 10.07 -24.31
C GLY A 167 7.90 11.06 -23.18
N VAL A 168 7.56 10.57 -21.97
CA VAL A 168 7.21 11.42 -20.82
C VAL A 168 8.42 11.77 -19.96
N ILE A 169 9.34 10.83 -19.77
CA ILE A 169 10.48 10.97 -18.85
C ILE A 169 11.83 10.83 -19.56
N ASP A 170 12.86 11.32 -18.90
CA ASP A 170 14.25 11.17 -19.35
C ASP A 170 14.62 9.69 -19.56
N PRO A 171 15.61 9.39 -20.44
CA PRO A 171 16.07 8.02 -20.68
C PRO A 171 16.78 7.40 -19.46
N GLN A 172 17.08 8.20 -18.46
CA GLN A 172 17.78 7.78 -17.26
C GLN A 172 16.98 8.16 -16.01
N ALA A 173 16.92 7.21 -15.09
CA ALA A 173 16.43 7.43 -13.74
C ALA A 173 17.52 7.07 -12.73
N ARG A 174 17.37 7.48 -11.48
CA ARG A 174 18.35 7.22 -10.43
C ARG A 174 17.70 6.47 -9.28
N PHE A 175 18.26 5.33 -8.89
CA PHE A 175 17.77 4.57 -7.75
C PHE A 175 17.97 5.33 -6.44
N PHE A 176 16.95 5.33 -5.58
CA PHE A 176 17.03 6.01 -4.28
C PHE A 176 16.49 5.19 -3.11
N ALA A 177 15.68 4.19 -3.36
CA ALA A 177 15.10 3.35 -2.33
C ALA A 177 15.12 1.88 -2.72
N LYS A 178 15.22 1.03 -1.70
CA LYS A 178 15.17 -0.42 -1.80
C LYS A 178 14.38 -0.93 -0.61
N ASN A 179 13.37 -1.75 -0.85
CA ASN A 179 12.66 -2.36 0.26
C ASN A 179 13.40 -3.59 0.79
N ARG A 180 12.83 -4.21 1.85
CA ARG A 180 13.39 -5.39 2.52
C ARG A 180 12.67 -6.68 2.14
N GLY A 181 12.00 -6.71 0.98
CA GLY A 181 11.13 -7.80 0.58
C GLY A 181 9.78 -7.78 1.32
N PRO A 182 8.97 -8.81 1.13
CA PRO A 182 7.66 -8.92 1.80
C PRO A 182 7.76 -9.46 3.24
N ALA A 183 6.69 -9.19 4.02
CA ALA A 183 6.45 -9.74 5.36
C ALA A 183 4.97 -10.03 5.53
N MET A 184 4.58 -10.66 6.62
CA MET A 184 3.18 -10.89 6.99
C MET A 184 2.75 -9.92 8.09
N LEU A 185 1.53 -9.40 7.95
CA LEU A 185 0.79 -8.68 8.99
C LEU A 185 -0.25 -9.64 9.57
N VAL A 186 -0.22 -9.81 10.89
CA VAL A 186 -1.22 -10.61 11.60
C VAL A 186 -1.84 -9.77 12.72
N ARG A 187 -2.98 -10.20 13.26
CA ARG A 187 -3.55 -9.57 14.46
C ARG A 187 -2.63 -9.75 15.64
N LYS A 188 -2.66 -8.81 16.58
CA LYS A 188 -1.87 -8.83 17.81
C LYS A 188 -2.00 -10.15 18.54
N GLY A 189 -0.86 -10.69 18.99
CA GLY A 189 -0.79 -12.01 19.64
C GLY A 189 -0.88 -13.20 18.68
N ASN A 190 -0.94 -12.96 17.35
CA ASN A 190 -0.95 -14.00 16.31
C ASN A 190 -1.85 -15.20 16.66
N PRO A 191 -3.15 -15.01 16.81
CA PRO A 191 -4.07 -15.98 17.43
C PRO A 191 -4.15 -17.32 16.70
N LEU A 192 -3.80 -17.36 15.41
CA LEU A 192 -3.78 -18.60 14.64
C LEU A 192 -2.39 -19.24 14.59
N GLY A 193 -1.36 -18.61 15.15
CA GLY A 193 0.00 -19.14 15.14
C GLY A 193 0.59 -19.23 13.72
N VAL A 194 0.41 -18.20 12.90
CA VAL A 194 0.96 -18.12 11.54
C VAL A 194 2.33 -17.45 11.61
N TYR A 195 3.39 -18.23 11.56
CA TYR A 195 4.78 -17.76 11.60
C TYR A 195 5.52 -17.95 10.28
N ALA A 196 4.96 -18.76 9.36
CA ALA A 196 5.50 -19.00 8.02
C ALA A 196 4.36 -19.08 7.00
N LEU A 197 4.69 -18.98 5.71
CA LEU A 197 3.70 -19.07 4.63
C LEU A 197 2.97 -20.43 4.61
N ASP A 198 3.67 -21.52 4.94
CA ASP A 198 3.09 -22.86 5.02
C ASP A 198 2.03 -23.00 6.12
N ASP A 199 2.12 -22.16 7.16
CA ASP A 199 1.13 -22.15 8.24
C ASP A 199 -0.25 -21.70 7.76
N ILE A 200 -0.33 -20.93 6.69
CA ILE A 200 -1.60 -20.44 6.12
C ILE A 200 -2.51 -21.63 5.77
N ALA A 201 -1.99 -22.61 5.06
CA ALA A 201 -2.75 -23.82 4.72
C ALA A 201 -3.02 -24.69 5.95
N ARG A 202 -2.02 -24.86 6.83
CA ARG A 202 -2.12 -25.67 8.05
C ARG A 202 -3.17 -25.14 9.02
N THR A 203 -3.23 -23.81 9.21
CA THR A 203 -4.15 -23.16 10.15
C THR A 203 -5.48 -22.78 9.51
N ARG A 204 -5.62 -22.94 8.18
CA ARG A 204 -6.77 -22.46 7.39
C ARG A 204 -6.97 -20.95 7.50
N ALA A 205 -5.89 -20.21 7.72
CA ALA A 205 -5.92 -18.76 7.77
C ALA A 205 -6.28 -18.17 6.40
N ARG A 206 -7.13 -17.16 6.40
CA ARG A 206 -7.47 -16.41 5.19
C ARG A 206 -6.41 -15.34 4.97
N ILE A 207 -5.85 -15.28 3.77
CA ILE A 207 -4.83 -14.30 3.43
C ILE A 207 -5.40 -13.17 2.58
N ALA A 208 -5.07 -11.92 2.91
CA ALA A 208 -5.32 -10.76 2.06
C ALA A 208 -4.10 -10.46 1.19
N LEU A 209 -4.34 -10.32 -0.10
CA LEU A 209 -3.36 -9.97 -1.12
C LEU A 209 -3.93 -8.85 -2.00
N PRO A 210 -3.10 -7.93 -2.53
CA PRO A 210 -3.54 -7.04 -3.60
C PRO A 210 -3.99 -7.85 -4.82
N ASP A 211 -5.07 -7.41 -5.45
CA ASP A 211 -5.69 -8.14 -6.57
C ASP A 211 -5.39 -7.53 -7.95
N VAL A 212 -6.32 -7.71 -8.89
CA VAL A 212 -6.18 -7.28 -10.29
C VAL A 212 -6.01 -5.77 -10.47
N THR A 213 -6.42 -4.95 -9.50
CA THR A 213 -6.22 -3.49 -9.55
C THR A 213 -4.75 -3.12 -9.39
N GLU A 214 -3.97 -4.01 -8.79
CA GLU A 214 -2.52 -3.92 -8.63
C GLU A 214 -1.82 -5.15 -9.22
N ALA A 215 -2.19 -5.53 -10.44
CA ALA A 215 -1.76 -6.76 -11.11
C ALA A 215 -0.24 -7.01 -11.07
N GLY A 216 0.56 -5.96 -11.26
CA GLY A 216 2.02 -6.05 -11.20
C GLY A 216 2.54 -6.39 -9.79
N ALA A 217 1.92 -5.86 -8.75
CA ALA A 217 2.25 -6.21 -7.36
C ALA A 217 1.85 -7.66 -7.06
N ARG A 218 0.64 -8.05 -7.45
CA ARG A 218 0.14 -9.42 -7.30
C ARG A 218 1.05 -10.44 -7.96
N ALA A 219 1.49 -10.19 -9.20
CA ALA A 219 2.42 -11.07 -9.91
C ALA A 219 3.76 -11.21 -9.15
N ARG A 220 4.31 -10.13 -8.63
CA ARG A 220 5.54 -10.15 -7.83
C ARG A 220 5.37 -10.93 -6.52
N TYR A 221 4.23 -10.80 -5.84
CA TYR A 221 3.96 -11.61 -4.64
C TYR A 221 3.82 -13.09 -4.98
N ARG A 222 3.21 -13.43 -6.12
CA ARG A 222 3.16 -14.80 -6.60
C ARG A 222 4.57 -15.38 -6.77
N VAL A 223 5.45 -14.67 -7.47
CA VAL A 223 6.84 -15.07 -7.67
C VAL A 223 7.59 -15.21 -6.34
N ALA A 224 7.38 -14.28 -5.40
CA ALA A 224 8.01 -14.35 -4.09
C ALA A 224 7.54 -15.58 -3.30
N ILE A 225 6.25 -15.84 -3.24
CA ILE A 225 5.68 -16.99 -2.52
C ILE A 225 6.13 -18.30 -3.18
N GLU A 226 6.10 -18.41 -4.50
CA GLU A 226 6.60 -19.59 -5.22
C GLU A 226 8.10 -19.81 -4.97
N GLY A 227 8.90 -18.77 -4.96
CA GLY A 227 10.31 -18.86 -4.66
C GLY A 227 10.62 -19.25 -3.20
N LEU A 228 9.71 -18.97 -2.27
CA LEU A 228 9.88 -19.28 -0.84
C LEU A 228 9.42 -20.70 -0.48
N ILE A 229 8.26 -21.12 -0.97
CA ILE A 229 7.61 -22.38 -0.56
C ILE A 229 7.23 -23.30 -1.74
N GLY A 230 7.73 -23.00 -2.94
CA GLY A 230 7.43 -23.77 -4.15
C GLY A 230 6.04 -23.52 -4.71
N LYS A 231 5.81 -24.04 -5.93
CA LYS A 231 4.56 -23.81 -6.67
C LYS A 231 3.33 -24.35 -5.94
N SER A 232 3.38 -25.57 -5.41
CA SER A 232 2.26 -26.18 -4.68
C SER A 232 1.90 -25.41 -3.42
N GLY A 233 2.91 -24.93 -2.65
CA GLY A 233 2.68 -24.06 -1.49
C GLY A 233 2.04 -22.74 -1.88
N ALA A 234 2.52 -22.13 -2.96
CA ALA A 234 1.94 -20.89 -3.47
C ALA A 234 0.48 -21.09 -3.92
N ASP A 235 0.17 -22.17 -4.62
CA ASP A 235 -1.21 -22.49 -5.03
C ASP A 235 -2.12 -22.65 -3.79
N ALA A 236 -1.64 -23.27 -2.71
CA ALA A 236 -2.38 -23.37 -1.45
C ALA A 236 -2.60 -22.02 -0.78
N VAL A 237 -1.59 -21.14 -0.76
CA VAL A 237 -1.71 -19.78 -0.23
C VAL A 237 -2.73 -18.97 -1.01
N PHE A 238 -2.69 -19.00 -2.35
CA PHE A 238 -3.65 -18.29 -3.19
C PHE A 238 -5.06 -18.88 -3.11
N ALA A 239 -5.21 -20.17 -2.85
CA ALA A 239 -6.52 -20.81 -2.59
C ALA A 239 -7.13 -20.35 -1.24
N ALA A 240 -6.31 -19.88 -0.29
CA ALA A 240 -6.76 -19.36 0.99
C ALA A 240 -7.04 -17.84 0.96
N GLU A 241 -7.08 -17.23 -0.22
CA GLU A 241 -7.29 -15.80 -0.37
C GLU A 241 -8.65 -15.36 0.18
N ALA A 242 -8.63 -14.29 0.98
CA ALA A 242 -9.82 -13.68 1.52
C ALA A 242 -10.67 -13.06 0.39
N PRO A 243 -12.01 -13.10 0.50
CA PRO A 243 -12.87 -12.44 -0.47
C PRO A 243 -12.63 -10.93 -0.49
N SER A 244 -13.00 -10.29 -1.60
CA SER A 244 -12.95 -8.84 -1.73
C SER A 244 -13.69 -8.14 -0.60
N PHE A 245 -13.23 -6.94 -0.28
CA PHE A 245 -13.87 -6.07 0.70
C PHE A 245 -15.33 -5.79 0.28
N PRO A 246 -16.31 -5.82 1.20
CA PRO A 246 -17.70 -5.53 0.86
C PRO A 246 -17.86 -4.21 0.10
N GLY A 247 -18.52 -4.27 -1.05
CA GLY A 247 -18.74 -3.10 -1.91
C GLY A 247 -17.55 -2.70 -2.78
N ARG A 248 -16.45 -3.48 -2.80
CA ARG A 248 -15.32 -3.29 -3.70
C ARG A 248 -15.11 -4.48 -4.62
N LEU A 249 -14.60 -4.18 -5.82
CA LEU A 249 -14.24 -5.21 -6.80
C LEU A 249 -12.82 -5.74 -6.60
N GLY A 250 -11.99 -5.01 -5.85
CA GLY A 250 -10.59 -5.33 -5.68
C GLY A 250 -10.00 -4.92 -4.33
N ILE A 251 -8.90 -5.53 -3.98
CA ILE A 251 -8.11 -5.25 -2.79
C ILE A 251 -6.81 -4.57 -3.24
N VAL A 252 -6.51 -3.43 -2.66
CA VAL A 252 -5.24 -2.73 -2.84
C VAL A 252 -4.41 -2.77 -1.56
N HIS A 253 -3.13 -2.43 -1.63
CA HIS A 253 -2.25 -2.43 -0.45
C HIS A 253 -2.84 -1.68 0.75
N ARG A 254 -3.52 -0.56 0.52
CA ARG A 254 -4.12 0.27 1.57
C ARG A 254 -5.29 -0.38 2.31
N ASP A 255 -5.92 -1.39 1.71
CA ASP A 255 -7.02 -2.12 2.33
C ASP A 255 -6.53 -3.20 3.31
N LEU A 256 -5.30 -3.68 3.14
CA LEU A 256 -4.79 -4.84 3.85
C LEU A 256 -4.88 -4.74 5.39
N PRO A 257 -4.48 -3.62 6.03
CA PRO A 257 -4.58 -3.52 7.48
C PRO A 257 -6.04 -3.53 7.96
N GLU A 258 -6.96 -2.87 7.24
CA GLU A 258 -8.38 -2.91 7.58
C GLU A 258 -8.99 -4.30 7.42
N MET A 259 -8.58 -5.04 6.38
CA MET A 259 -9.05 -6.41 6.20
C MET A 259 -8.68 -7.30 7.38
N VAL A 260 -7.45 -7.16 7.89
CA VAL A 260 -6.99 -7.91 9.06
C VAL A 260 -7.66 -7.42 10.35
N ALA A 261 -7.76 -6.11 10.56
CA ALA A 261 -8.39 -5.54 11.74
C ALA A 261 -9.87 -5.92 11.87
N ARG A 262 -10.61 -5.86 10.76
CA ARG A 262 -12.04 -6.21 10.72
C ARG A 262 -12.31 -7.72 10.62
N GLY A 263 -11.28 -8.55 10.60
CA GLY A 263 -11.44 -10.01 10.53
C GLY A 263 -11.93 -10.54 9.19
N TYR A 264 -11.84 -9.77 8.10
CA TYR A 264 -12.07 -10.29 6.74
C TYR A 264 -10.95 -11.20 6.28
N ALA A 265 -9.73 -10.93 6.75
CA ALA A 265 -8.56 -11.77 6.60
C ALA A 265 -7.90 -11.99 7.97
N ASP A 266 -7.13 -13.06 8.07
CA ASP A 266 -6.37 -13.39 9.27
C ASP A 266 -4.91 -12.95 9.16
N VAL A 267 -4.42 -12.89 7.91
CA VAL A 267 -3.05 -12.51 7.52
C VAL A 267 -3.11 -11.58 6.32
N ALA A 268 -2.20 -10.62 6.22
CA ALA A 268 -1.90 -9.95 4.96
C ALA A 268 -0.42 -10.14 4.62
N PHE A 269 -0.10 -10.33 3.33
CA PHE A 269 1.26 -10.48 2.84
C PHE A 269 1.61 -9.32 1.92
N THR A 270 2.56 -8.50 2.34
CA THR A 270 2.93 -7.28 1.62
C THR A 270 4.34 -6.83 1.98
N GLN A 271 4.75 -5.67 1.48
CA GLN A 271 6.07 -5.07 1.70
C GLN A 271 6.39 -4.91 3.19
N TYR A 272 7.59 -5.31 3.62
CA TYR A 272 8.04 -5.25 5.02
C TYR A 272 7.83 -3.86 5.65
N HIS A 273 8.23 -2.80 4.96
CA HIS A 273 8.12 -1.43 5.50
C HIS A 273 6.66 -0.98 5.71
N LEU A 274 5.70 -1.47 4.91
CA LEU A 274 4.28 -1.20 5.12
C LEU A 274 3.77 -1.94 6.37
N VAL A 275 4.11 -3.21 6.50
CA VAL A 275 3.74 -4.00 7.69
C VAL A 275 4.31 -3.36 8.95
N SER A 276 5.58 -2.97 8.93
CA SER A 276 6.24 -2.28 10.03
C SER A 276 5.57 -0.94 10.37
N TYR A 277 5.23 -0.16 9.34
CA TYR A 277 4.51 1.10 9.50
C TYR A 277 3.15 0.91 10.20
N TRP A 278 2.34 -0.01 9.73
CA TRP A 278 1.03 -0.29 10.35
C TRP A 278 1.15 -0.85 11.77
N THR A 279 2.14 -1.68 12.03
CA THR A 279 2.40 -2.20 13.37
C THR A 279 2.79 -1.09 14.35
N ARG A 280 3.53 -0.07 13.89
CA ARG A 280 3.84 1.11 14.72
C ARG A 280 2.64 2.02 14.93
N LEU A 281 1.79 2.22 13.92
CA LEU A 281 0.57 3.02 14.06
C LEU A 281 -0.48 2.36 14.94
N PHE A 282 -0.56 1.03 14.91
CA PHE A 282 -1.58 0.24 15.59
C PHE A 282 -0.96 -0.90 16.42
N PRO A 283 -0.13 -0.58 17.42
CA PRO A 283 0.64 -1.60 18.17
C PRO A 283 -0.24 -2.57 18.96
N ASN A 284 -1.49 -2.18 19.24
CA ASN A 284 -2.47 -3.03 19.92
C ASN A 284 -3.30 -3.91 18.98
N HIS A 285 -3.24 -3.67 17.67
CA HIS A 285 -4.02 -4.39 16.67
C HIS A 285 -3.18 -5.40 15.89
N PHE A 286 -1.91 -5.09 15.64
CA PHE A 286 -1.09 -5.83 14.71
C PHE A 286 0.25 -6.29 15.27
N GLU A 287 0.75 -7.32 14.61
CA GLU A 287 2.07 -7.86 14.79
C GLU A 287 2.70 -8.15 13.42
N LEU A 288 3.99 -7.85 13.30
CA LEU A 288 4.78 -8.15 12.11
C LEU A 288 5.38 -9.54 12.27
N VAL A 289 5.17 -10.40 11.27
CA VAL A 289 5.82 -11.69 11.17
C VAL A 289 6.80 -11.65 10.00
N PRO A 290 8.11 -11.69 10.27
CA PRO A 290 9.13 -11.76 9.22
C PRO A 290 9.01 -13.08 8.45
N VAL A 291 9.25 -13.05 7.15
CA VAL A 291 9.29 -14.25 6.31
C VAL A 291 10.73 -14.53 5.93
N SER A 292 11.25 -15.66 6.38
CA SER A 292 12.64 -16.05 6.12
C SER A 292 12.92 -16.16 4.62
N GLY A 293 14.01 -15.56 4.16
CA GLY A 293 14.42 -15.57 2.75
C GLY A 293 13.64 -14.58 1.86
N ALA A 294 12.69 -13.84 2.42
CA ALA A 294 11.88 -12.88 1.65
C ALA A 294 12.68 -11.64 1.22
N GLU A 295 13.77 -11.34 1.90
CA GLU A 295 14.67 -10.21 1.58
C GLU A 295 15.27 -10.26 0.18
N ARG A 296 15.36 -11.45 -0.44
CA ARG A 296 15.83 -11.62 -1.83
C ARG A 296 14.83 -11.14 -2.88
N PHE A 297 13.56 -10.92 -2.49
CA PHE A 297 12.49 -10.40 -3.35
C PHE A 297 12.27 -8.90 -3.14
N PHE A 298 13.35 -8.17 -2.94
CA PHE A 298 13.31 -6.72 -2.80
C PHE A 298 12.92 -6.03 -4.11
N ILE A 299 12.43 -4.80 -3.97
CA ILE A 299 12.14 -3.89 -5.08
C ILE A 299 12.99 -2.63 -4.91
N LYS A 300 13.60 -2.17 -6.00
CA LYS A 300 14.24 -0.85 -6.07
C LYS A 300 13.30 0.14 -6.73
N ILE A 301 13.32 1.37 -6.22
CA ILE A 301 12.55 2.51 -6.73
C ILE A 301 13.52 3.55 -7.25
N ALA A 302 13.18 4.15 -8.38
CA ALA A 302 13.98 5.17 -9.00
C ALA A 302 13.23 6.49 -9.15
N PHE A 303 13.97 7.56 -9.13
CA PHE A 303 13.60 8.94 -9.38
C PHE A 303 13.84 9.22 -10.87
N ALA A 304 12.81 9.62 -11.59
CA ALA A 304 12.88 10.00 -12.99
C ALA A 304 12.44 11.45 -13.16
N ARG A 305 13.18 12.23 -13.91
CA ARG A 305 12.78 13.56 -14.34
C ARG A 305 11.78 13.42 -15.49
N VAL A 306 10.79 14.28 -15.50
CA VAL A 306 9.90 14.44 -16.67
C VAL A 306 10.62 15.27 -17.74
N LEU A 307 10.43 14.91 -19.02
CA LEU A 307 10.94 15.69 -20.14
C LEU A 307 10.25 17.07 -20.19
N ASP A 308 11.00 18.12 -20.41
CA ASP A 308 10.51 19.51 -20.43
C ASP A 308 9.63 19.82 -19.19
N PRO A 309 10.14 19.73 -17.96
CA PRO A 309 9.36 19.95 -16.75
C PRO A 309 8.86 21.41 -16.69
N LEU A 310 7.66 21.61 -16.17
CA LEU A 310 7.09 22.96 -16.04
C LEU A 310 7.84 23.81 -15.02
N ARG A 311 8.49 23.17 -14.04
CA ARG A 311 9.14 23.81 -12.89
C ARG A 311 10.58 23.36 -12.74
N LEU A 312 11.36 23.50 -13.80
CA LEU A 312 12.74 22.99 -13.89
C LEU A 312 13.61 23.43 -12.68
N ARG A 313 13.52 24.67 -12.27
CA ARG A 313 14.34 25.21 -11.17
C ARG A 313 13.99 24.57 -9.82
N ALA A 314 12.70 24.39 -9.55
CA ALA A 314 12.23 23.70 -8.34
C ALA A 314 12.57 22.21 -8.38
N LEU A 315 12.45 21.56 -9.54
CA LEU A 315 12.87 20.18 -9.75
C LEU A 315 14.36 19.98 -9.45
N MET A 316 15.23 20.83 -10.00
CA MET A 316 16.69 20.74 -9.76
C MET A 316 17.04 20.94 -8.28
N ALA A 317 16.39 21.90 -7.63
CA ALA A 317 16.55 22.14 -6.20
C ALA A 317 16.10 20.89 -5.38
N PHE A 318 14.92 20.35 -5.70
CA PHE A 318 14.41 19.18 -5.00
C PHE A 318 15.29 17.96 -5.22
N GLU A 319 15.74 17.71 -6.43
CA GLU A 319 16.63 16.57 -6.71
C GLU A 319 17.95 16.67 -5.93
N LYS A 320 18.57 17.86 -5.90
CA LYS A 320 19.79 18.09 -5.12
C LYS A 320 19.56 17.84 -3.63
N PHE A 321 18.48 18.39 -3.07
CA PHE A 321 18.07 18.15 -1.69
C PHE A 321 17.81 16.66 -1.45
N PHE A 322 16.95 16.06 -2.27
CA PHE A 322 16.51 14.68 -2.12
C PHE A 322 17.69 13.70 -2.08
N PHE A 323 18.58 13.78 -3.04
CA PHE A 323 19.74 12.87 -3.09
C PHE A 323 20.79 13.18 -2.01
N SER A 324 20.76 14.35 -1.38
CA SER A 324 21.62 14.63 -0.22
C SER A 324 21.06 14.03 1.08
N GLN A 325 19.75 13.70 1.16
CA GLN A 325 19.08 13.31 2.40
C GLN A 325 18.50 11.90 2.37
N ALA A 326 17.95 11.48 1.24
CA ALA A 326 17.10 10.28 1.12
C ALA A 326 17.82 9.01 1.60
N ARG A 327 19.11 8.87 1.33
CA ARG A 327 19.89 7.69 1.72
C ARG A 327 19.82 7.38 3.22
N ASP A 328 19.82 8.41 4.05
CA ASP A 328 19.84 8.26 5.51
C ASP A 328 18.42 8.35 6.11
N ILE A 329 17.47 8.91 5.37
CA ILE A 329 16.09 9.05 5.81
C ILE A 329 15.29 7.76 5.55
N TYR A 330 15.37 7.17 4.36
CA TYR A 330 14.58 5.99 4.01
C TYR A 330 14.73 4.81 4.97
N PRO A 331 15.96 4.49 5.49
CA PRO A 331 16.10 3.43 6.49
C PRO A 331 15.35 3.66 7.81
N LYS A 332 15.08 4.93 8.19
CA LYS A 332 14.28 5.25 9.38
C LYS A 332 12.82 4.79 9.24
N TYR A 333 12.39 4.57 8.00
CA TYR A 333 11.05 4.08 7.63
C TYR A 333 11.05 2.60 7.20
N ASP A 334 12.05 1.84 7.68
CA ASP A 334 12.19 0.39 7.47
C ASP A 334 12.43 -0.05 6.02
N LEU A 335 12.89 0.85 5.18
CA LEU A 335 13.48 0.46 3.91
C LEU A 335 14.93 0.01 4.11
N ALA A 336 15.46 -0.76 3.17
CA ALA A 336 16.84 -1.19 3.25
C ALA A 336 17.80 -0.01 3.00
N ARG A 337 18.89 0.07 3.77
CA ARG A 337 19.96 0.99 3.44
C ARG A 337 20.64 0.55 2.15
N MET A 338 20.69 1.42 1.17
CA MET A 338 21.42 1.17 -0.08
C MET A 338 22.92 1.40 0.11
N SER A 339 23.75 0.60 -0.56
CA SER A 339 25.19 0.83 -0.63
C SER A 339 25.53 2.10 -1.42
N ASP A 340 26.78 2.53 -1.39
CA ASP A 340 27.25 3.68 -2.17
C ASP A 340 27.09 3.45 -3.68
N ASP A 341 27.30 2.22 -4.13
CA ASP A 341 27.19 1.84 -5.53
C ASP A 341 25.73 1.73 -5.99
N GLU A 342 24.79 1.46 -5.07
CA GLU A 342 23.36 1.33 -5.38
C GLU A 342 22.64 2.67 -5.38
N PHE A 343 22.94 3.54 -4.37
CA PHE A 343 22.23 4.81 -4.20
C PHE A 343 22.68 5.83 -5.25
N GLY A 344 21.73 6.36 -5.98
CA GLY A 344 22.01 7.26 -7.10
C GLY A 344 22.50 6.57 -8.37
N ALA A 345 22.66 5.25 -8.36
CA ALA A 345 23.02 4.49 -9.56
C ALA A 345 21.97 4.69 -10.67
N THR A 346 22.46 4.83 -11.89
CA THR A 346 21.61 5.08 -13.05
C THR A 346 20.86 3.81 -13.46
N LEU A 347 19.57 3.95 -13.68
CA LEU A 347 18.70 3.00 -14.37
C LEU A 347 18.49 3.48 -15.81
N GLY A 348 19.04 2.76 -16.78
CA GLY A 348 18.69 2.95 -18.19
C GLY A 348 17.27 2.49 -18.46
N LEU A 349 16.51 3.27 -19.22
CA LEU A 349 15.09 3.02 -19.50
C LEU A 349 14.80 2.70 -20.97
N ASP A 350 15.81 2.79 -21.83
CA ASP A 350 15.72 2.46 -23.27
C ASP A 350 15.77 0.96 -23.50
#